data_3de8bae5c93777be51dc0979da40fc69
#
_entry.id   3de8bae5c93777be51dc0979da40fc69
#
_cell.length_a   1.000
_cell.length_b   1.000
_cell.length_c   1.000
_cell.angle_alpha   90.00
_cell.angle_beta   90.00
_cell.angle_gamma   90.00
#
_symmetry.space_group_name_H-M   'P 1'
#
loop_
_entity.id
_entity.type
_entity.pdbx_description
1 polymer ?
#
loop_
_entity_poly.entity_id
_entity_poly.type
_entity_poly.pdbx_seq_one_letter_code
_entity_poly.pdbx_strand_id
1 'polypeptide(L)'
;FLLRFSYYSAQNAWFNLILLGYLINVVVICALYTMALFPKVYIRLSGVIVNLLARIHLVKNREETLANWNLQLASFTTEIKKLTKDKRLILETAGINVLRMTLQFSLPFFIALMMGIQLQPGQLIDVIALSSFVMMANSFIPIPGASGGTEVVFALLFGSLFGSGTGAVLL
;
A
#
# COMPACT_ATOMS: atom_id res chain seq x y z
N PHE A 1 -8.53 -4.90 7.49
CA PHE A 1 -9.32 -3.75 7.93
C PHE A 1 -10.81 -4.10 7.97
N LEU A 2 -11.43 -4.48 6.86
CA LEU A 2 -12.87 -4.77 6.77
C LEU A 2 -13.33 -5.84 7.77
N LEU A 3 -12.51 -6.86 8.04
CA LEU A 3 -12.82 -7.95 8.97
C LEU A 3 -12.91 -7.52 10.44
N ARG A 4 -12.28 -6.40 10.81
CA ARG A 4 -12.24 -5.89 12.20
C ARG A 4 -12.63 -4.41 12.27
N PHE A 5 -13.48 -3.97 11.36
CA PHE A 5 -13.92 -2.57 11.26
C PHE A 5 -14.47 -2.00 12.58
N SER A 6 -15.30 -2.78 13.27
CA SER A 6 -15.89 -2.38 14.55
C SER A 6 -14.85 -2.15 15.65
N TYR A 7 -13.77 -2.91 15.66
CA TYR A 7 -12.68 -2.73 16.61
C TYR A 7 -11.92 -1.43 16.37
N TYR A 8 -11.59 -1.14 15.12
CA TYR A 8 -10.84 0.07 14.76
C TYR A 8 -11.67 1.35 14.81
N SER A 9 -12.97 1.27 14.57
CA SER A 9 -13.88 2.43 14.66
C SER A 9 -14.06 2.93 16.11
N ALA A 10 -13.82 2.09 17.11
CA ALA A 10 -13.86 2.47 18.51
C ALA A 10 -12.64 3.30 18.97
N GLN A 11 -11.54 3.30 18.21
CA GLN A 11 -10.30 4.04 18.50
C GLN A 11 -10.24 5.33 17.67
N ASN A 12 -10.98 6.35 18.08
CA ASN A 12 -11.24 7.58 17.31
C ASN A 12 -10.01 8.32 16.75
N ALA A 13 -8.86 8.32 17.44
CA ALA A 13 -7.69 9.09 17.01
C ALA A 13 -6.98 8.50 15.78
N TRP A 14 -6.87 7.18 15.70
CA TRP A 14 -6.16 6.47 14.63
C TRP A 14 -7.05 6.06 13.47
N PHE A 15 -8.36 5.96 13.71
CA PHE A 15 -9.33 5.56 12.70
C PHE A 15 -9.31 6.47 11.47
N ASN A 16 -9.26 7.78 11.66
CA ASN A 16 -9.23 8.74 10.56
C ASN A 16 -7.95 8.61 9.72
N LEU A 17 -6.80 8.35 10.37
CA LEU A 17 -5.53 8.15 9.66
C LEU A 17 -5.56 6.86 8.82
N ILE A 18 -6.08 5.79 9.39
CA ILE A 18 -6.25 4.49 8.72
C ILE A 18 -7.21 4.63 7.54
N LEU A 19 -8.34 5.29 7.76
CA LEU A 19 -9.34 5.54 6.72
C LEU A 19 -8.77 6.37 5.57
N LEU A 20 -8.00 7.42 5.89
CA LEU A 20 -7.33 8.25 4.88
C LEU A 20 -6.34 7.42 4.05
N GLY A 21 -5.49 6.62 4.69
CA GLY A 21 -4.56 5.74 4.00
C GLY A 21 -5.26 4.71 3.11
N TYR A 22 -6.34 4.11 3.59
CA TYR A 22 -7.17 3.20 2.80
C TYR A 22 -7.78 3.90 1.58
N LEU A 23 -8.35 5.08 1.77
CA LEU A 23 -8.96 5.87 0.71
C LEU A 23 -7.93 6.25 -0.37
N ILE A 24 -6.74 6.70 0.03
CA ILE A 24 -5.65 7.01 -0.91
C ILE A 24 -5.28 5.77 -1.72
N ASN A 25 -5.12 4.60 -1.09
CA ASN A 25 -4.82 3.36 -1.79
C ASN A 25 -5.90 2.97 -2.80
N VAL A 26 -7.17 3.06 -2.41
CA VAL A 26 -8.30 2.79 -3.31
C VAL A 26 -8.28 3.74 -4.51
N VAL A 27 -8.04 5.04 -4.28
CA VAL A 27 -7.95 6.03 -5.35
C VAL A 27 -6.81 5.71 -6.31
N VAL A 28 -5.62 5.34 -5.79
CA VAL A 28 -4.46 4.96 -6.62
C VAL A 28 -4.77 3.71 -7.45
N ILE A 29 -5.35 2.67 -6.82
CA ILE A 29 -5.71 1.43 -7.53
C ILE A 29 -6.75 1.72 -8.62
N CYS A 30 -7.79 2.51 -8.31
CA CYS A 30 -8.80 2.91 -9.27
C CYS A 30 -8.18 3.74 -10.41
N ALA A 31 -7.26 4.64 -10.11
CA ALA A 31 -6.55 5.43 -11.11
C ALA A 31 -5.74 4.54 -12.07
N LEU A 32 -4.97 3.57 -11.53
CA LEU A 32 -4.21 2.63 -12.34
C LEU A 32 -5.12 1.74 -13.19
N TYR A 33 -6.24 1.28 -12.63
CA TYR A 33 -7.20 0.45 -13.35
C TYR A 33 -7.90 1.22 -14.48
N THR A 34 -8.34 2.45 -14.20
CA THR A 34 -8.94 3.32 -15.21
C THR A 34 -7.94 3.71 -16.30
N MET A 35 -6.66 3.90 -15.94
CA MET A 35 -5.58 4.13 -16.90
C MET A 35 -5.42 2.95 -17.86
N ALA A 36 -5.49 1.72 -17.36
CA ALA A 36 -5.42 0.52 -18.18
C ALA A 36 -6.63 0.35 -19.12
N LEU A 37 -7.83 0.69 -18.63
CA LEU A 37 -9.08 0.54 -19.38
C LEU A 37 -9.33 1.68 -20.38
N PHE A 38 -8.96 2.91 -20.02
CA PHE A 38 -9.25 4.12 -20.79
C PHE A 38 -7.99 4.93 -21.15
N PRO A 39 -7.05 4.36 -21.94
CA PRO A 39 -5.80 5.05 -22.27
C PRO A 39 -6.01 6.39 -22.97
N LYS A 40 -7.07 6.51 -23.76
CA LYS A 40 -7.41 7.77 -24.48
C LYS A 40 -7.70 8.95 -23.52
N VAL A 41 -8.29 8.67 -22.37
CA VAL A 41 -8.57 9.69 -21.34
C VAL A 41 -7.25 10.19 -20.75
N TYR A 42 -6.32 9.29 -20.46
CA TYR A 42 -5.02 9.64 -19.88
C TYR A 42 -4.09 10.34 -20.86
N ILE A 43 -4.14 9.98 -22.15
CA ILE A 43 -3.43 10.73 -23.21
C ILE A 43 -3.93 12.17 -23.28
N ARG A 44 -5.25 12.39 -23.14
CA ARG A 44 -5.81 13.75 -23.10
C ARG A 44 -5.44 14.49 -21.80
N LEU A 45 -5.48 13.79 -20.68
CA LEU A 45 -5.11 14.33 -19.37
C LEU A 45 -3.61 14.68 -19.29
N SER A 46 -2.72 13.84 -19.87
CA SER A 46 -1.28 14.12 -19.95
C SER A 46 -0.99 15.42 -20.69
N GLY A 47 -1.74 15.69 -21.76
CA GLY A 47 -1.66 16.97 -22.48
C GLY A 47 -2.00 18.17 -21.59
N VAL A 48 -3.04 18.05 -20.76
CA VAL A 48 -3.43 19.12 -19.83
C VAL A 48 -2.37 19.30 -18.73
N ILE A 49 -1.91 18.21 -18.15
CA ILE A 49 -0.89 18.23 -17.08
C ILE A 49 0.43 18.81 -17.58
N VAL A 50 0.92 18.34 -18.73
CA VAL A 50 2.18 18.85 -19.30
C VAL A 50 2.05 20.34 -19.70
N ASN A 51 0.88 20.78 -20.18
CA ASN A 51 0.60 22.18 -20.43
C ASN A 51 0.66 23.04 -19.16
N LEU A 52 0.09 22.51 -18.06
CA LEU A 52 0.11 23.17 -16.76
C LEU A 52 1.56 23.26 -16.22
N LEU A 53 2.31 22.17 -16.29
CA LEU A 53 3.73 22.12 -15.88
C LEU A 53 4.63 22.99 -16.73
N ALA A 54 4.36 23.10 -18.04
CA ALA A 54 5.07 24.01 -18.93
C ALA A 54 4.78 25.48 -18.56
N ARG A 55 3.57 25.80 -18.13
CA ARG A 55 3.18 27.16 -17.71
C ARG A 55 3.91 27.62 -16.45
N ILE A 56 4.26 26.69 -15.54
CA ILE A 56 5.06 26.97 -14.34
C ILE A 56 6.58 26.75 -14.55
N HIS A 57 7.02 26.69 -15.82
CA HIS A 57 8.43 26.55 -16.22
C HIS A 57 9.15 25.28 -15.67
N LEU A 58 8.41 24.26 -15.22
CA LEU A 58 8.96 23.00 -14.76
C LEU A 58 9.35 22.05 -15.91
N VAL A 59 8.79 22.26 -17.11
CA VAL A 59 9.07 21.45 -18.30
C VAL A 59 9.71 22.33 -19.38
N LYS A 60 10.98 22.04 -19.72
CA LYS A 60 11.76 22.80 -20.70
C LYS A 60 11.39 22.47 -22.15
N ASN A 61 11.11 21.18 -22.43
CA ASN A 61 10.74 20.67 -23.76
C ASN A 61 9.39 19.96 -23.71
N ARG A 62 8.33 20.73 -24.01
CA ARG A 62 6.95 20.25 -23.95
C ARG A 62 6.68 19.05 -24.87
N GLU A 63 7.14 19.14 -26.14
CA GLU A 63 6.87 18.12 -27.15
C GLU A 63 7.56 16.80 -26.84
N GLU A 64 8.81 16.86 -26.42
CA GLU A 64 9.56 15.69 -26.01
C GLU A 64 8.97 15.01 -24.77
N THR A 65 8.54 15.80 -23.78
CA THR A 65 7.89 15.28 -22.57
C THR A 65 6.57 14.62 -22.90
N LEU A 66 5.75 15.23 -23.77
CA LEU A 66 4.48 14.64 -24.23
C LEU A 66 4.71 13.34 -25.01
N ALA A 67 5.71 13.32 -25.91
CA ALA A 67 6.06 12.12 -26.67
C ALA A 67 6.48 10.97 -25.75
N ASN A 68 7.36 11.24 -24.78
CA ASN A 68 7.81 10.25 -23.81
C ASN A 68 6.68 9.74 -22.92
N TRP A 69 5.80 10.61 -22.46
CA TRP A 69 4.63 10.20 -21.67
C TRP A 69 3.66 9.34 -22.48
N ASN A 70 3.39 9.72 -23.72
CA ASN A 70 2.52 8.94 -24.59
C ASN A 70 3.10 7.56 -24.92
N LEU A 71 4.42 7.46 -25.13
CA LEU A 71 5.11 6.20 -25.31
C LEU A 71 5.00 5.31 -24.06
N GLN A 72 5.24 5.86 -22.89
CA GLN A 72 5.11 5.11 -21.62
C GLN A 72 3.67 4.65 -21.38
N LEU A 73 2.67 5.50 -21.65
CA LEU A 73 1.26 5.15 -21.54
C LEU A 73 0.87 4.05 -22.53
N ALA A 74 1.34 4.13 -23.76
CA ALA A 74 1.08 3.11 -24.78
C ALA A 74 1.73 1.77 -24.43
N SER A 75 2.97 1.78 -23.95
CA SER A 75 3.69 0.59 -23.46
C SER A 75 2.97 -0.01 -22.26
N PHE A 76 2.63 0.79 -21.25
CA PHE A 76 1.87 0.33 -20.07
C PHE A 76 0.56 -0.33 -20.47
N THR A 77 -0.23 0.32 -21.34
CA THR A 77 -1.52 -0.23 -21.79
C THR A 77 -1.34 -1.55 -22.54
N THR A 78 -0.30 -1.66 -23.34
CA THR A 78 0.01 -2.87 -24.10
C THR A 78 0.39 -4.01 -23.17
N GLU A 79 1.25 -3.75 -22.18
CA GLU A 79 1.67 -4.77 -21.21
C GLU A 79 0.50 -5.22 -20.32
N ILE A 80 -0.35 -4.30 -19.84
CA ILE A 80 -1.56 -4.65 -19.09
C ILE A 80 -2.50 -5.51 -19.92
N LYS A 81 -2.70 -5.19 -21.22
CA LYS A 81 -3.52 -6.01 -22.11
C LYS A 81 -2.95 -7.40 -22.36
N LYS A 82 -1.63 -7.54 -22.43
CA LYS A 82 -0.99 -8.87 -22.50
C LYS A 82 -1.23 -9.66 -21.21
N LEU A 83 -0.99 -9.03 -20.05
CA LEU A 83 -1.21 -9.66 -18.76
C LEU A 83 -2.67 -10.09 -18.55
N THR A 84 -3.64 -9.24 -18.92
CA THR A 84 -5.07 -9.56 -18.74
C THR A 84 -5.57 -10.70 -19.64
N LYS A 85 -4.84 -11.04 -20.71
CA LYS A 85 -5.15 -12.20 -21.55
C LYS A 85 -4.79 -13.52 -20.87
N ASP A 86 -3.74 -13.54 -20.07
CA ASP A 86 -3.30 -14.73 -19.37
C ASP A 86 -3.86 -14.75 -17.92
N LYS A 87 -5.11 -15.19 -17.84
CA LYS A 87 -5.82 -15.30 -16.54
C LYS A 87 -5.12 -16.25 -15.57
N ARG A 88 -4.44 -17.28 -16.09
CA ARG A 88 -3.72 -18.26 -15.27
C ARG A 88 -2.52 -17.61 -14.61
N LEU A 89 -1.73 -16.85 -15.37
CA LEU A 89 -0.58 -16.11 -14.84
C LEU A 89 -0.99 -15.10 -13.75
N ILE A 90 -2.11 -14.38 -13.97
CA ILE A 90 -2.64 -13.45 -12.98
C ILE A 90 -3.01 -14.19 -11.69
N LEU A 91 -3.73 -15.32 -11.82
CA LEU A 91 -4.18 -16.07 -10.65
C LEU A 91 -3.02 -16.69 -9.87
N GLU A 92 -2.06 -17.27 -10.56
CA GLU A 92 -0.84 -17.84 -9.97
C GLU A 92 -0.02 -16.75 -9.26
N THR A 93 0.22 -15.62 -9.92
CA THR A 93 0.95 -14.48 -9.34
C THR A 93 0.21 -13.88 -8.14
N ALA A 94 -1.10 -13.72 -8.24
CA ALA A 94 -1.92 -13.23 -7.13
C ALA A 94 -1.88 -14.20 -5.94
N GLY A 95 -2.03 -15.51 -6.19
CA GLY A 95 -1.95 -16.54 -5.15
C GLY A 95 -0.61 -16.55 -4.43
N ILE A 96 0.49 -16.51 -5.17
CA ILE A 96 1.85 -16.44 -4.59
C ILE A 96 2.03 -15.16 -3.77
N ASN A 97 1.55 -14.00 -4.25
CA ASN A 97 1.64 -12.76 -3.52
C ASN A 97 0.81 -12.76 -2.23
N VAL A 98 -0.42 -13.31 -2.27
CA VAL A 98 -1.26 -13.45 -1.07
C VAL A 98 -0.56 -14.35 -0.05
N LEU A 99 -0.03 -15.49 -0.47
CA LEU A 99 0.71 -16.40 0.43
C LEU A 99 1.94 -15.71 1.02
N ARG A 100 2.74 -15.05 0.20
CA ARG A 100 3.92 -14.28 0.64
C ARG A 100 3.55 -13.22 1.67
N MET A 101 2.54 -12.41 1.39
CA MET A 101 2.12 -11.35 2.32
C MET A 101 1.55 -11.91 3.62
N THR A 102 0.78 -12.99 3.55
CA THR A 102 0.25 -13.66 4.74
C THR A 102 1.38 -14.17 5.63
N LEU A 103 2.38 -14.82 5.04
CA LEU A 103 3.57 -15.28 5.79
C LEU A 103 4.34 -14.10 6.39
N GLN A 104 4.60 -13.06 5.60
CA GLN A 104 5.32 -11.87 6.06
C GLN A 104 4.60 -11.17 7.22
N PHE A 105 3.29 -10.98 7.12
CA PHE A 105 2.51 -10.30 8.16
C PHE A 105 2.23 -11.16 9.39
N SER A 106 2.41 -12.48 9.29
CA SER A 106 2.31 -13.39 10.43
C SER A 106 3.60 -13.47 11.26
N LEU A 107 4.73 -13.01 10.73
CA LEU A 107 6.02 -13.09 11.43
C LEU A 107 6.00 -12.51 12.86
N PRO A 108 5.43 -11.32 13.13
CA PRO A 108 5.40 -10.79 14.49
C PRO A 108 4.65 -11.68 15.48
N PHE A 109 3.64 -12.43 15.03
CA PHE A 109 2.93 -13.40 15.87
C PHE A 109 3.86 -14.53 16.33
N PHE A 110 4.62 -15.12 15.41
CA PHE A 110 5.55 -16.21 15.76
C PHE A 110 6.72 -15.72 16.61
N ILE A 111 7.23 -14.51 16.31
CA ILE A 111 8.30 -13.91 17.13
C ILE A 111 7.79 -13.66 18.55
N ALA A 112 6.59 -13.12 18.73
CA ALA A 112 6.00 -12.91 20.05
C ALA A 112 5.85 -14.21 20.84
N LEU A 113 5.41 -15.30 20.17
CA LEU A 113 5.37 -16.63 20.80
C LEU A 113 6.76 -17.13 21.23
N MET A 114 7.77 -16.93 20.39
CA MET A 114 9.15 -17.30 20.71
C MET A 114 9.71 -16.50 21.91
N MET A 115 9.23 -15.27 22.11
CA MET A 115 9.57 -14.43 23.27
C MET A 115 8.76 -14.79 24.54
N GLY A 116 7.92 -15.81 24.48
CA GLY A 116 7.12 -16.26 25.62
C GLY A 116 5.83 -15.45 25.86
N ILE A 117 5.45 -14.58 24.91
CA ILE A 117 4.18 -13.85 24.99
C ILE A 117 3.05 -14.83 24.66
N GLN A 118 2.12 -14.99 25.59
CA GLN A 118 1.00 -15.90 25.42
C GLN A 118 -0.07 -15.26 24.50
N LEU A 119 -0.06 -15.65 23.24
CA LEU A 119 -1.05 -15.22 22.25
C LEU A 119 -2.02 -16.36 21.96
N GLN A 120 -3.30 -16.01 21.84
CA GLN A 120 -4.32 -16.96 21.39
C GLN A 120 -4.27 -17.13 19.86
N PRO A 121 -4.57 -18.33 19.32
CA PRO A 121 -4.57 -18.55 17.87
C PRO A 121 -5.46 -17.56 17.07
N GLY A 122 -6.56 -17.09 17.68
CA GLY A 122 -7.44 -16.10 17.07
C GLY A 122 -6.78 -14.72 16.86
N GLN A 123 -5.76 -14.38 17.64
CA GLN A 123 -5.02 -13.13 17.54
C GLN A 123 -4.06 -13.09 16.33
N LEU A 124 -3.83 -14.22 15.66
CA LEU A 124 -3.07 -14.25 14.41
C LEU A 124 -3.67 -13.31 13.34
N ILE A 125 -5.00 -13.29 13.24
CA ILE A 125 -5.69 -12.41 12.28
C ILE A 125 -5.48 -10.93 12.65
N ASP A 126 -5.51 -10.62 13.94
CA ASP A 126 -5.27 -9.27 14.43
C ASP A 126 -3.82 -8.82 14.16
N VAL A 127 -2.84 -9.71 14.38
CA VAL A 127 -1.43 -9.46 14.07
C VAL A 127 -1.22 -9.24 12.57
N ILE A 128 -1.83 -10.05 11.70
CA ILE A 128 -1.74 -9.86 10.25
C ILE A 128 -2.36 -8.50 9.84
N ALA A 129 -3.50 -8.15 10.42
CA ALA A 129 -4.15 -6.87 10.16
C ALA A 129 -3.26 -5.69 10.61
N LEU A 130 -2.74 -5.73 11.82
CA LEU A 130 -1.84 -4.69 12.35
C LEU A 130 -0.54 -4.57 11.55
N SER A 131 0.07 -5.70 11.16
CA SER A 131 1.26 -5.72 10.31
C SER A 131 1.01 -5.06 8.96
N SER A 132 -0.16 -5.30 8.37
CA SER A 132 -0.53 -4.65 7.11
C SER A 132 -0.70 -3.13 7.26
N PHE A 133 -1.15 -2.64 8.43
CA PHE A 133 -1.21 -1.21 8.74
C PHE A 133 0.16 -0.58 8.91
N VAL A 134 1.07 -1.23 9.62
CA VAL A 134 2.45 -0.77 9.73
C VAL A 134 3.05 -0.59 8.34
N MET A 135 2.89 -1.59 7.47
CA MET A 135 3.40 -1.53 6.10
C MET A 135 2.76 -0.39 5.30
N MET A 136 1.45 -0.17 5.46
CA MET A 136 0.75 0.93 4.82
C MET A 136 1.22 2.30 5.35
N ALA A 137 1.38 2.46 6.66
CA ALA A 137 1.88 3.67 7.27
C ALA A 137 3.29 4.01 6.78
N ASN A 138 4.16 3.00 6.66
CA ASN A 138 5.52 3.17 6.15
C ASN A 138 5.56 3.69 4.71
N SER A 139 4.56 3.38 3.90
CA SER A 139 4.47 3.90 2.52
C SER A 139 4.29 5.41 2.45
N PHE A 140 3.84 6.05 3.54
CA PHE A 140 3.67 7.51 3.64
C PHE A 140 4.83 8.22 4.32
N ILE A 141 5.79 7.49 4.89
CA ILE A 141 6.96 8.08 5.55
C ILE A 141 8.05 8.28 4.49
N PRO A 142 8.35 9.54 4.09
CA PRO A 142 9.31 9.83 3.03
C PRO A 142 10.77 9.75 3.51
N ILE A 143 11.07 8.86 4.44
CA ILE A 143 12.40 8.65 4.98
C ILE A 143 12.96 7.33 4.42
N PRO A 144 14.16 7.33 3.82
CA PRO A 144 14.78 6.09 3.36
C PRO A 144 14.91 5.09 4.51
N GLY A 145 14.31 3.89 4.32
CA GLY A 145 14.28 2.85 5.36
C GLY A 145 13.20 3.05 6.43
N ALA A 146 12.42 4.15 6.38
CA ALA A 146 11.35 4.49 7.34
C ALA A 146 11.80 4.37 8.83
N SER A 147 13.11 4.44 9.07
CA SER A 147 13.74 4.26 10.39
C SER A 147 13.19 5.28 11.39
N GLY A 148 12.83 4.80 12.58
CA GLY A 148 12.19 5.59 13.63
C GLY A 148 10.67 5.69 13.47
N GLY A 149 10.17 5.91 12.27
CA GLY A 149 8.73 6.00 12.02
C GLY A 149 8.03 4.65 12.08
N THR A 150 8.65 3.61 11.50
CA THR A 150 8.15 2.24 11.56
C THR A 150 8.04 1.75 12.98
N GLU A 151 9.08 1.98 13.78
CA GLU A 151 9.16 1.58 15.19
C GLU A 151 8.04 2.24 16.01
N VAL A 152 7.83 3.54 15.83
CA VAL A 152 6.77 4.25 16.53
C VAL A 152 5.39 3.71 16.13
N VAL A 153 5.12 3.53 14.84
CA VAL A 153 3.85 2.98 14.36
C VAL A 153 3.65 1.56 14.87
N PHE A 154 4.70 0.74 14.84
CA PHE A 154 4.66 -0.64 15.36
C PHE A 154 4.36 -0.64 16.86
N ALA A 155 5.12 0.11 17.67
CA ALA A 155 4.93 0.18 19.11
C ALA A 155 3.52 0.66 19.49
N LEU A 156 2.99 1.65 18.78
CA LEU A 156 1.63 2.16 19.01
C LEU A 156 0.54 1.13 18.68
N LEU A 157 0.68 0.42 17.57
CA LEU A 157 -0.33 -0.53 17.11
C LEU A 157 -0.26 -1.86 17.87
N PHE A 158 0.94 -2.36 18.12
CA PHE A 158 1.13 -3.65 18.79
C PHE A 158 1.20 -3.55 20.31
N GLY A 159 1.44 -2.35 20.86
CA GLY A 159 1.51 -2.12 22.30
C GLY A 159 0.25 -2.53 23.05
N SER A 160 -0.93 -2.40 22.43
CA SER A 160 -2.20 -2.86 23.00
C SER A 160 -2.35 -4.39 22.99
N LEU A 161 -1.70 -5.08 22.06
CA LEU A 161 -1.81 -6.53 21.88
C LEU A 161 -0.76 -7.28 22.68
N PHE A 162 0.48 -6.76 22.72
CA PHE A 162 1.62 -7.41 23.36
C PHE A 162 1.94 -6.83 24.75
N GLY A 163 1.26 -5.76 25.17
CA GLY A 163 1.59 -4.98 26.37
C GLY A 163 2.62 -3.89 26.07
N SER A 164 2.48 -2.75 26.76
CA SER A 164 3.25 -1.53 26.46
C SER A 164 4.78 -1.67 26.61
N GLY A 165 5.28 -2.67 27.34
CA GLY A 165 6.72 -2.94 27.48
C GLY A 165 7.28 -3.88 26.43
N THR A 166 6.48 -4.80 25.89
CA THR A 166 6.92 -5.85 24.97
C THR A 166 6.86 -5.41 23.50
N GLY A 167 6.02 -4.46 23.16
CA GLY A 167 5.96 -3.91 21.80
C GLY A 167 7.27 -3.23 21.38
N ALA A 168 8.01 -2.64 22.31
CA ALA A 168 9.31 -2.01 22.07
C ALA A 168 10.47 -3.01 21.93
N VAL A 169 10.33 -4.24 22.43
CA VAL A 169 11.37 -5.28 22.38
C VAL A 169 11.32 -6.07 21.07
N LEU A 170 10.20 -6.00 20.33
CA LEU A 170 10.02 -6.68 19.03
C LEU A 170 10.54 -5.86 17.85
N LEU A 171 11.08 -4.69 18.08
CA LEU A 171 11.70 -3.79 17.12
C LEU A 171 13.21 -3.98 17.04
#